data_7ba972602570bc3a4b3e91dba3b76a41
#
_entry.id   7ba972602570bc3a4b3e91dba3b76a41
#
_cell.length_a   1.000
_cell.length_b   1.000
_cell.length_c   1.000
_cell.angle_alpha   90.00
_cell.angle_beta   90.00
_cell.angle_gamma   90.00
#
_symmetry.space_group_name_H-M   'P 1'
#
loop_
_entity.id
_entity.type
_entity.pdbx_description
1 polymer ?
#
loop_
_entity_poly.entity_id
_entity_poly.type
_entity_poly.pdbx_seq_one_letter_code
_entity_poly.pdbx_strand_id
1 'polypeptide(L)'
;MTQKDRKTPPLTVLDVSRWQGRIDWDAVQRSGKIDGVMLRVLGSKNGKPYLDPMFEEHYAACTSRGIPVGGYYYTCAVTPRQTAQELAALRAALEGKTFQYPLAIDVESAGLRVLAPEALAARVAEAAAQLEAWNLYAMVYTYTNFADTALAMDALTAYCLLYTSDAA
;
A
#
# COMPACT_ATOMS: atom_id res chain seq x y z
N MET A 1 -0.51 -25.56 -0.45
CA MET A 1 0.90 -25.36 -0.06
C MET A 1 0.90 -24.45 1.15
N THR A 2 1.32 -24.97 2.29
CA THR A 2 1.37 -24.18 3.53
C THR A 2 2.59 -23.27 3.50
N GLN A 3 2.51 -22.12 4.14
CA GLN A 3 3.56 -21.08 4.23
C GLN A 3 4.91 -21.61 4.77
N LYS A 4 4.93 -22.81 5.31
CA LYS A 4 6.12 -23.49 5.88
C LYS A 4 7.16 -23.99 4.87
N ASP A 5 6.81 -24.05 3.59
CA ASP A 5 7.69 -24.67 2.57
C ASP A 5 8.47 -23.66 1.71
N ARG A 6 8.31 -22.34 1.95
CA ARG A 6 9.07 -21.31 1.23
C ARG A 6 10.45 -21.13 1.89
N LYS A 7 11.46 -21.74 1.32
CA LYS A 7 12.90 -21.50 1.65
C LYS A 7 13.43 -20.16 1.11
N THR A 8 12.55 -19.21 0.78
CA THR A 8 12.97 -17.88 0.33
C THR A 8 13.33 -17.06 1.56
N PRO A 9 14.52 -16.46 1.64
CA PRO A 9 14.87 -15.61 2.77
C PRO A 9 13.89 -14.42 2.84
N PRO A 10 13.65 -13.88 4.05
CA PRO A 10 12.79 -12.71 4.20
C PRO A 10 13.41 -11.51 3.45
N LEU A 11 12.57 -10.77 2.74
CA LEU A 11 12.98 -9.55 2.05
C LEU A 11 13.00 -8.38 3.05
N THR A 12 14.00 -7.53 2.93
CA THR A 12 14.07 -6.25 3.64
C THR A 12 13.57 -5.14 2.74
N VAL A 13 12.40 -4.63 3.03
CA VAL A 13 11.74 -3.61 2.21
C VAL A 13 11.53 -2.34 3.05
N LEU A 14 11.95 -1.18 2.52
CA LEU A 14 11.73 0.10 3.17
C LEU A 14 10.32 0.60 2.88
N ASP A 15 9.65 1.11 3.90
CA ASP A 15 8.43 1.91 3.76
C ASP A 15 8.81 3.40 3.73
N VAL A 16 8.44 4.10 2.66
CA VAL A 16 8.84 5.48 2.40
C VAL A 16 7.66 6.34 1.97
N SER A 17 7.59 7.50 2.58
CA SER A 17 6.62 8.55 2.27
C SER A 17 7.25 9.92 2.44
N ARG A 18 6.47 10.97 2.31
CA ARG A 18 6.93 12.36 2.58
C ARG A 18 7.59 12.55 3.95
N TRP A 19 7.28 11.67 4.90
CA TRP A 19 7.78 11.81 6.28
C TRP A 19 9.27 11.55 6.42
N GLN A 20 9.87 10.77 5.51
CA GLN A 20 11.31 10.53 5.44
C GLN A 20 12.06 11.68 4.76
N GLY A 21 11.34 12.61 4.10
CA GLY A 21 11.96 13.70 3.36
C GLY A 21 12.91 13.20 2.27
N ARG A 22 14.00 13.92 2.05
CA ARG A 22 15.03 13.51 1.08
C ARG A 22 15.89 12.39 1.63
N ILE A 23 16.10 11.37 0.78
CA ILE A 23 16.89 10.17 1.10
C ILE A 23 18.10 10.14 0.19
N ASP A 24 19.29 9.83 0.74
CA ASP A 24 20.48 9.49 -0.04
C ASP A 24 20.35 8.06 -0.59
N TRP A 25 19.69 7.97 -1.74
CA TRP A 25 19.44 6.68 -2.40
C TRP A 25 20.72 5.99 -2.88
N ASP A 26 21.81 6.73 -3.09
CA ASP A 26 23.11 6.13 -3.42
C ASP A 26 23.70 5.43 -2.18
N ALA A 27 23.56 6.02 -1.01
CA ALA A 27 23.96 5.37 0.24
C ALA A 27 23.09 4.15 0.55
N VAL A 28 21.76 4.23 0.32
CA VAL A 28 20.85 3.11 0.49
C VAL A 28 21.25 1.96 -0.42
N GLN A 29 21.47 2.20 -1.71
CA GLN A 29 21.88 1.18 -2.67
C GLN A 29 23.23 0.56 -2.31
N ARG A 30 24.25 1.39 -1.98
CA ARG A 30 25.58 0.91 -1.58
C ARG A 30 25.55 0.06 -0.31
N SER A 31 24.57 0.25 0.56
CA SER A 31 24.46 -0.54 1.79
C SER A 31 24.23 -2.02 1.54
N GLY A 32 23.60 -2.38 0.42
CA GLY A 32 23.20 -3.76 0.08
C GLY A 32 22.25 -4.40 1.09
N LYS A 33 21.59 -3.58 1.94
CA LYS A 33 20.77 -4.08 3.06
C LYS A 33 19.28 -4.19 2.73
N ILE A 34 18.86 -3.62 1.60
CA ILE A 34 17.45 -3.62 1.20
C ILE A 34 17.25 -4.36 -0.11
N ASP A 35 16.11 -5.01 -0.22
CA ASP A 35 15.67 -5.71 -1.43
C ASP A 35 14.70 -4.86 -2.27
N GLY A 36 14.13 -3.81 -1.69
CA GLY A 36 13.26 -2.88 -2.39
C GLY A 36 12.57 -1.87 -1.48
N VAL A 37 11.60 -1.17 -2.05
CA VAL A 37 10.94 -0.03 -1.40
C VAL A 37 9.44 -0.05 -1.67
N MET A 38 8.63 0.21 -0.65
CA MET A 38 7.21 0.53 -0.78
C MET A 38 7.04 2.05 -0.65
N LEU A 39 6.56 2.70 -1.70
CA LEU A 39 6.39 4.15 -1.75
C LEU A 39 4.93 4.53 -1.54
N ARG A 40 4.67 5.48 -0.65
CA ARG A 40 3.33 6.05 -0.56
C ARG A 40 3.02 6.84 -1.83
N VAL A 41 2.03 6.37 -2.58
CA VAL A 41 1.53 7.05 -3.78
C VAL A 41 0.53 8.12 -3.38
N LEU A 42 -0.50 7.75 -2.61
CA LEU A 42 -1.50 8.69 -2.13
C LEU A 42 -1.59 8.68 -0.61
N GLY A 43 -1.73 9.87 -0.04
CA GLY A 43 -2.30 10.08 1.27
C GLY A 43 -3.76 10.52 1.18
N SER A 44 -4.43 10.63 2.33
CA SER A 44 -5.77 11.20 2.43
C SER A 44 -5.80 12.31 3.50
N LYS A 45 -6.54 13.39 3.20
CA LYS A 45 -6.80 14.45 4.16
C LYS A 45 -8.26 14.84 4.08
N ASN A 46 -8.98 14.73 5.20
CA ASN A 46 -10.41 15.00 5.27
C ASN A 46 -11.22 14.21 4.21
N GLY A 47 -10.87 12.94 4.00
CA GLY A 47 -11.52 12.07 3.02
C GLY A 47 -11.24 12.41 1.55
N LYS A 48 -10.24 13.28 1.29
CA LYS A 48 -9.81 13.61 -0.07
C LYS A 48 -8.41 13.06 -0.32
N PRO A 49 -8.21 12.29 -1.40
CA PRO A 49 -6.87 11.82 -1.76
C PRO A 49 -5.99 12.99 -2.22
N TYR A 50 -4.70 12.86 -1.94
CA TYR A 50 -3.67 13.72 -2.49
C TYR A 50 -2.43 12.91 -2.84
N LEU A 51 -1.73 13.29 -3.90
CA LEU A 51 -0.44 12.69 -4.27
C LEU A 51 0.58 12.98 -3.16
N ASP A 52 1.30 11.95 -2.70
CA ASP A 52 2.39 12.16 -1.76
C ASP A 52 3.44 13.08 -2.39
N PRO A 53 3.80 14.21 -1.76
CA PRO A 53 4.70 15.21 -2.36
C PRO A 53 6.08 14.67 -2.74
N MET A 54 6.52 13.56 -2.13
CA MET A 54 7.81 12.94 -2.39
C MET A 54 7.74 11.73 -3.32
N PHE A 55 6.54 11.30 -3.71
CA PHE A 55 6.35 10.08 -4.50
C PHE A 55 7.16 10.10 -5.80
N GLU A 56 7.03 11.15 -6.61
CA GLU A 56 7.69 11.24 -7.90
C GLU A 56 9.22 11.27 -7.77
N GLU A 57 9.74 12.02 -6.79
CA GLU A 57 11.18 12.10 -6.52
C GLU A 57 11.73 10.73 -6.12
N HIS A 58 11.07 10.06 -5.17
CA HIS A 58 11.51 8.74 -4.70
C HIS A 58 11.35 7.67 -5.78
N TYR A 59 10.24 7.67 -6.53
CA TYR A 59 10.03 6.74 -7.62
C TYR A 59 11.12 6.86 -8.69
N ALA A 60 11.40 8.08 -9.17
CA ALA A 60 12.45 8.33 -10.14
C ALA A 60 13.84 7.94 -9.61
N ALA A 61 14.13 8.26 -8.35
CA ALA A 61 15.40 7.94 -7.72
C ALA A 61 15.62 6.43 -7.57
N CYS A 62 14.59 5.67 -7.18
CA CYS A 62 14.67 4.21 -7.06
C CYS A 62 14.80 3.54 -8.42
N THR A 63 13.93 3.89 -9.37
CA THR A 63 13.90 3.24 -10.69
C THR A 63 15.16 3.50 -11.50
N SER A 64 15.75 4.72 -11.44
CA SER A 64 17.02 5.03 -12.11
C SER A 64 18.21 4.23 -11.54
N ARG A 65 18.08 3.69 -10.34
CA ARG A 65 19.09 2.85 -9.66
C ARG A 65 18.79 1.36 -9.73
N GLY A 66 17.69 0.97 -10.38
CA GLY A 66 17.24 -0.43 -10.44
C GLY A 66 16.80 -0.98 -9.09
N ILE A 67 16.43 -0.13 -8.13
CA ILE A 67 15.85 -0.55 -6.85
C ILE A 67 14.38 -0.96 -7.11
N PRO A 68 13.97 -2.20 -6.78
CA PRO A 68 12.60 -2.65 -6.95
C PRO A 68 11.61 -1.80 -6.14
N VAL A 69 10.49 -1.43 -6.77
CA VAL A 69 9.50 -0.54 -6.16
C VAL A 69 8.13 -1.22 -6.11
N GLY A 70 7.47 -1.11 -4.97
CA GLY A 70 6.03 -1.23 -4.81
C GLY A 70 5.42 0.10 -4.42
N GLY A 71 4.12 0.11 -4.25
CA GLY A 71 3.43 1.32 -3.83
C GLY A 71 2.35 1.05 -2.79
N TYR A 72 1.90 2.10 -2.12
CA TYR A 72 0.70 2.02 -1.31
C TYR A 72 -0.08 3.32 -1.30
N TYR A 73 -1.37 3.21 -1.03
CA TYR A 73 -2.19 4.37 -0.77
C TYR A 73 -2.97 4.22 0.54
N TYR A 74 -2.98 5.30 1.32
CA TYR A 74 -3.69 5.38 2.58
C TYR A 74 -5.15 5.71 2.32
N THR A 75 -6.07 4.75 2.57
CA THR A 75 -7.50 4.97 2.34
C THR A 75 -8.20 5.58 3.55
N CYS A 76 -9.11 6.52 3.27
CA CYS A 76 -10.07 7.06 4.23
C CYS A 76 -11.51 7.00 3.67
N ALA A 77 -11.73 6.26 2.59
CA ALA A 77 -13.01 6.22 1.89
C ALA A 77 -14.07 5.45 2.68
N VAL A 78 -15.12 6.14 3.11
CA VAL A 78 -16.28 5.56 3.80
C VAL A 78 -17.52 5.45 2.90
N THR A 79 -17.44 5.93 1.65
CA THR A 79 -18.52 5.83 0.66
C THR A 79 -17.99 5.31 -0.68
N PRO A 80 -18.83 4.67 -1.53
CA PRO A 80 -18.41 4.22 -2.87
C PRO A 80 -17.85 5.34 -3.72
N ARG A 81 -18.42 6.54 -3.61
CA ARG A 81 -17.94 7.72 -4.32
C ARG A 81 -16.51 8.11 -3.91
N GLN A 82 -16.19 8.04 -2.62
CA GLN A 82 -14.83 8.33 -2.14
C GLN A 82 -13.84 7.27 -2.61
N THR A 83 -14.21 5.99 -2.58
CA THR A 83 -13.39 4.90 -3.14
C THR A 83 -13.10 5.15 -4.62
N ALA A 84 -14.11 5.50 -5.41
CA ALA A 84 -13.91 5.82 -6.82
C ALA A 84 -13.00 7.04 -7.03
N GLN A 85 -13.08 8.05 -6.16
CA GLN A 85 -12.19 9.21 -6.20
C GLN A 85 -10.73 8.85 -5.87
N GLU A 86 -10.51 8.02 -4.83
CA GLU A 86 -9.18 7.51 -4.49
C GLU A 86 -8.59 6.69 -5.65
N LEU A 87 -9.37 5.76 -6.22
CA LEU A 87 -8.94 4.94 -7.35
C LEU A 87 -8.65 5.76 -8.60
N ALA A 88 -9.46 6.77 -8.91
CA ALA A 88 -9.18 7.66 -10.04
C ALA A 88 -7.89 8.45 -9.86
N ALA A 89 -7.66 9.00 -8.66
CA ALA A 89 -6.42 9.71 -8.34
C ALA A 89 -5.21 8.77 -8.39
N LEU A 90 -5.36 7.54 -7.86
CA LEU A 90 -4.34 6.51 -7.89
C LEU A 90 -3.98 6.15 -9.34
N ARG A 91 -4.98 5.87 -10.18
CA ARG A 91 -4.77 5.53 -11.59
C ARG A 91 -3.97 6.60 -12.33
N ALA A 92 -4.31 7.87 -12.10
CA ALA A 92 -3.59 8.99 -12.70
C ALA A 92 -2.13 9.07 -12.21
N ALA A 93 -1.89 8.84 -10.91
CA ALA A 93 -0.55 8.85 -10.33
C ALA A 93 0.33 7.70 -10.83
N LEU A 94 -0.27 6.56 -11.20
CA LEU A 94 0.43 5.37 -11.67
C LEU A 94 0.68 5.36 -13.19
N GLU A 95 0.15 6.33 -13.92
CA GLU A 95 0.30 6.37 -15.38
C GLU A 95 1.76 6.38 -15.81
N GLY A 96 2.11 5.46 -16.74
CA GLY A 96 3.48 5.31 -17.25
C GLY A 96 4.48 4.71 -16.27
N LYS A 97 4.05 4.25 -15.09
CA LYS A 97 4.90 3.66 -14.07
C LYS A 97 4.77 2.13 -14.03
N THR A 98 5.85 1.48 -13.61
CA THR A 98 5.92 0.02 -13.41
C THR A 98 6.34 -0.30 -11.99
N PHE A 99 5.80 -1.38 -11.45
CA PHE A 99 6.07 -1.84 -10.08
C PHE A 99 6.47 -3.31 -10.09
N GLN A 100 7.54 -3.64 -9.37
CA GLN A 100 8.04 -5.00 -9.18
C GLN A 100 7.46 -5.65 -7.92
N TYR A 101 7.00 -4.83 -6.99
CA TYR A 101 6.30 -5.24 -5.77
C TYR A 101 4.82 -4.87 -5.83
N PRO A 102 4.01 -5.39 -4.90
CA PRO A 102 2.58 -5.11 -4.83
C PRO A 102 2.24 -3.62 -4.75
N LEU A 103 0.99 -3.32 -5.08
CA LEU A 103 0.34 -2.08 -4.69
C LEU A 103 -0.58 -2.35 -3.50
N ALA A 104 -0.27 -1.75 -2.36
CA ALA A 104 -0.99 -1.99 -1.12
C ALA A 104 -2.11 -0.97 -0.90
N ILE A 105 -3.24 -1.45 -0.39
CA ILE A 105 -4.29 -0.65 0.20
C ILE A 105 -4.00 -0.58 1.70
N ASP A 106 -3.66 0.59 2.19
CA ASP A 106 -3.34 0.83 3.60
C ASP A 106 -4.63 1.19 4.36
N VAL A 107 -5.12 0.22 5.16
CA VAL A 107 -6.43 0.23 5.84
C VAL A 107 -6.22 0.34 7.34
N GLU A 108 -5.99 1.56 7.83
CA GLU A 108 -5.73 1.80 9.26
C GLU A 108 -6.37 3.10 9.80
N SER A 109 -7.02 3.87 8.93
CA SER A 109 -7.63 5.13 9.35
C SER A 109 -8.74 4.91 10.37
N ALA A 110 -8.65 5.59 11.50
CA ALA A 110 -9.69 5.53 12.55
C ALA A 110 -11.08 5.93 12.02
N GLY A 111 -11.15 6.80 11.00
CA GLY A 111 -12.40 7.20 10.37
C GLY A 111 -13.14 6.06 9.67
N LEU A 112 -12.44 5.00 9.27
CA LEU A 112 -13.06 3.83 8.63
C LEU A 112 -13.93 3.00 9.61
N ARG A 113 -13.70 3.14 10.92
CA ARG A 113 -14.46 2.45 11.97
C ARG A 113 -15.96 2.85 12.05
N VAL A 114 -16.38 3.85 11.27
CA VAL A 114 -17.81 4.19 11.11
C VAL A 114 -18.57 3.18 10.27
N LEU A 115 -17.84 2.36 9.50
CA LEU A 115 -18.41 1.26 8.72
C LEU A 115 -18.47 -0.03 9.55
N ALA A 116 -19.49 -0.85 9.28
CA ALA A 116 -19.47 -2.24 9.75
C ALA A 116 -18.27 -2.98 9.11
N PRO A 117 -17.63 -3.94 9.82
CA PRO A 117 -16.46 -4.66 9.34
C PRO A 117 -16.63 -5.30 7.95
N GLU A 118 -17.84 -5.87 7.69
CA GLU A 118 -18.17 -6.49 6.40
C GLU A 118 -18.29 -5.45 5.28
N ALA A 119 -18.87 -4.29 5.59
CA ALA A 119 -19.01 -3.20 4.62
C ALA A 119 -17.64 -2.60 4.27
N LEU A 120 -16.75 -2.48 5.24
CA LEU A 120 -15.38 -2.03 5.01
C LEU A 120 -14.61 -3.06 4.19
N ALA A 121 -14.69 -4.35 4.55
CA ALA A 121 -14.03 -5.42 3.80
C ALA A 121 -14.51 -5.50 2.34
N ALA A 122 -15.82 -5.37 2.10
CA ALA A 122 -16.36 -5.34 0.74
C ALA A 122 -15.77 -4.17 -0.08
N ARG A 123 -15.59 -3.02 0.53
CA ARG A 123 -15.01 -1.84 -0.11
C ARG A 123 -13.53 -2.00 -0.41
N VAL A 124 -12.79 -2.62 0.50
CA VAL A 124 -11.37 -2.95 0.30
C VAL A 124 -11.23 -3.99 -0.82
N ALA A 125 -12.09 -5.01 -0.83
CA ALA A 125 -12.12 -6.03 -1.89
C ALA A 125 -12.42 -5.44 -3.27
N GLU A 126 -13.38 -4.50 -3.37
CA GLU A 126 -13.69 -3.77 -4.60
C GLU A 126 -12.45 -2.99 -5.11
N ALA A 127 -11.76 -2.30 -4.22
CA ALA A 127 -10.54 -1.58 -4.56
C ALA A 127 -9.42 -2.53 -5.00
N ALA A 128 -9.22 -3.65 -4.30
CA ALA A 128 -8.22 -4.65 -4.66
C ALA A 128 -8.50 -5.29 -6.03
N ALA A 129 -9.75 -5.66 -6.30
CA ALA A 129 -10.16 -6.17 -7.61
C ALA A 129 -9.89 -5.14 -8.74
N GLN A 130 -10.07 -3.85 -8.46
CA GLN A 130 -9.75 -2.81 -9.43
C GLN A 130 -8.25 -2.68 -9.69
N LEU A 131 -7.38 -2.85 -8.67
CA LEU A 131 -5.93 -2.89 -8.86
C LEU A 131 -5.52 -4.08 -9.73
N GLU A 132 -6.09 -5.25 -9.50
CA GLU A 132 -5.84 -6.45 -10.32
C GLU A 132 -6.32 -6.26 -11.75
N ALA A 133 -7.47 -5.61 -11.96
CA ALA A 133 -7.96 -5.25 -13.29
C ALA A 133 -7.02 -4.29 -14.04
N TRP A 134 -6.17 -3.54 -13.33
CA TRP A 134 -5.10 -2.73 -13.91
C TRP A 134 -3.78 -3.52 -14.09
N ASN A 135 -3.81 -4.84 -13.89
CA ASN A 135 -2.65 -5.73 -13.96
C ASN A 135 -1.58 -5.40 -12.89
N LEU A 136 -2.03 -4.95 -11.73
CA LEU A 136 -1.19 -4.72 -10.56
C LEU A 136 -1.45 -5.84 -9.55
N TYR A 137 -0.41 -6.25 -8.82
CA TYR A 137 -0.58 -7.22 -7.74
C TYR A 137 -1.12 -6.49 -6.49
N ALA A 138 -2.37 -6.78 -6.13
CA ALA A 138 -3.02 -6.13 -5.00
C ALA A 138 -2.58 -6.74 -3.66
N MET A 139 -2.34 -5.88 -2.67
CA MET A 139 -2.06 -6.25 -1.28
C MET A 139 -2.93 -5.40 -0.36
N VAL A 140 -3.32 -5.96 0.78
CA VAL A 140 -3.99 -5.23 1.85
C VAL A 140 -3.05 -5.15 3.04
N TYR A 141 -2.78 -3.93 3.49
CA TYR A 141 -2.02 -3.65 4.71
C TYR A 141 -2.93 -3.12 5.81
N THR A 142 -2.71 -3.60 7.03
CA THR A 142 -3.34 -3.07 8.24
C THR A 142 -2.48 -3.42 9.46
N TYR A 143 -2.86 -2.96 10.66
CA TYR A 143 -2.26 -3.43 11.91
C TYR A 143 -3.20 -4.37 12.67
N THR A 144 -2.64 -5.21 13.52
CA THR A 144 -3.34 -6.34 14.16
C THR A 144 -4.65 -5.93 14.84
N ASN A 145 -4.62 -4.89 15.68
CA ASN A 145 -5.84 -4.45 16.37
C ASN A 145 -6.93 -3.97 15.38
N PHE A 146 -6.56 -3.33 14.27
CA PHE A 146 -7.53 -2.89 13.28
C PHE A 146 -8.12 -4.09 12.53
N ALA A 147 -7.29 -5.06 12.17
CA ALA A 147 -7.72 -6.31 11.57
C ALA A 147 -8.75 -7.03 12.45
N ASP A 148 -8.46 -7.16 13.74
CA ASP A 148 -9.28 -7.93 14.68
C ASP A 148 -10.60 -7.23 15.06
N THR A 149 -10.65 -5.90 14.99
CA THR A 149 -11.76 -5.12 15.56
C THR A 149 -12.59 -4.35 14.55
N ALA A 150 -12.09 -4.14 13.34
CA ALA A 150 -12.72 -3.23 12.38
C ALA A 150 -12.82 -3.79 10.96
N LEU A 151 -12.25 -4.96 10.67
CA LEU A 151 -12.18 -5.49 9.31
C LEU A 151 -12.57 -6.97 9.29
N ALA A 152 -13.54 -7.35 8.44
CA ALA A 152 -13.91 -8.76 8.24
C ALA A 152 -12.86 -9.45 7.35
N MET A 153 -11.76 -9.88 7.98
CA MET A 153 -10.57 -10.39 7.29
C MET A 153 -10.81 -11.61 6.43
N ASP A 154 -11.76 -12.47 6.81
CA ASP A 154 -12.12 -13.67 6.04
C ASP A 154 -12.55 -13.34 4.60
N ALA A 155 -13.17 -12.18 4.40
CA ALA A 155 -13.57 -11.69 3.09
C ALA A 155 -12.41 -11.22 2.21
N LEU A 156 -11.20 -11.07 2.77
CA LEU A 156 -10.02 -10.56 2.09
C LEU A 156 -8.94 -11.62 1.85
N THR A 157 -9.21 -12.88 2.19
CA THR A 157 -8.23 -13.99 2.08
C THR A 157 -7.78 -14.28 0.65
N ALA A 158 -8.50 -13.79 -0.37
CA ALA A 158 -8.10 -13.91 -1.77
C ALA A 158 -6.90 -13.02 -2.12
N TYR A 159 -6.64 -11.98 -1.32
CA TYR A 159 -5.57 -11.01 -1.56
C TYR A 159 -4.36 -11.28 -0.65
N CYS A 160 -3.20 -10.74 -1.03
CA CYS A 160 -2.03 -10.74 -0.15
C CYS A 160 -2.30 -9.84 1.06
N LEU A 161 -2.17 -10.43 2.25
CA LEU A 161 -2.42 -9.72 3.50
C LEU A 161 -1.10 -9.48 4.23
N LEU A 162 -0.85 -8.24 4.63
CA LEU A 162 0.28 -7.84 5.45
C LEU A 162 -0.22 -7.23 6.76
N TYR A 163 0.22 -7.82 7.87
CA TYR A 163 -0.08 -7.30 9.20
C TYR A 163 1.21 -6.84 9.88
N THR A 164 1.11 -5.74 10.60
CA THR A 164 2.14 -5.34 11.56
C THR A 164 1.58 -5.43 12.98
N SER A 165 2.47 -5.60 13.97
CA SER A 165 2.09 -5.35 15.35
C SER A 165 1.62 -3.89 15.46
N ASP A 166 0.70 -3.62 16.38
CA ASP A 166 0.24 -2.25 16.62
C ASP A 166 1.45 -1.33 16.75
N ALA A 167 1.44 -0.23 16.00
CA ALA A 167 2.47 0.79 16.17
C ALA A 167 2.42 1.30 17.61
N ALA A 168 3.55 1.24 18.28
CA ALA A 168 3.71 1.79 19.62
C ALA A 168 3.56 3.31 19.60
#